data_f4b1792199a9fd552be04cc59bdecc4a
#
_entry.id   f4b1792199a9fd552be04cc59bdecc4a
#
_cell.length_a   1.000
_cell.length_b   1.000
_cell.length_c   1.000
_cell.angle_alpha   90.00
_cell.angle_beta   90.00
_cell.angle_gamma   90.00
#
_symmetry.space_group_name_H-M   'P 1'
#
loop_
_entity.id
_entity.type
_entity.pdbx_description
1 polymer ?
#
loop_
_entity_poly.entity_id
_entity_poly.type
_entity_poly.pdbx_seq_one_letter_code
_entity_poly.pdbx_strand_id
1 'polypeptide(L)'
;VEYARLVSHSRIRVAILGTGNIGIDLCERLLVDDDFEVVALAGRRPDSPGLQRLVDRIPVIVTNGITGLLPHFDFFDGVFDATSSFDHPGHWDITKQHGKWMIDLTPSGIGRPMVPCLVDRVDSMRLSPGITPENLSMISCGGQSSAPMLNAITRGVSGISEVEVSVSVPSLSVGPASRRNVDHYVEATQELAAQVTGCPNAKAMLVLNPADPPVMMRTTVFVEAESIDLDAIRIACAEMIAEVQKSVPGYDLAVEPYCPRAGLVSVTSRVIGAGYYLPPYAGNLDIINSAAVESARILGHHRLHAEVRT
;
A
#
# COMPACT_ATOMS: atom_id res chain seq x y z
N VAL A 1 29.72 -21.20 11.42
CA VAL A 1 29.87 -20.33 10.22
C VAL A 1 29.40 -21.03 8.95
N GLU A 2 29.16 -22.34 8.99
CA GLU A 2 28.75 -23.15 7.81
C GLU A 2 27.25 -23.34 7.67
N TYR A 3 26.45 -23.07 8.72
CA TYR A 3 24.97 -23.17 8.70
C TYR A 3 24.26 -21.98 8.02
N ALA A 4 24.96 -20.87 7.79
CA ALA A 4 24.40 -19.65 7.20
C ALA A 4 24.43 -19.66 5.65
N ARG A 5 24.94 -20.73 5.00
CA ARG A 5 25.08 -20.82 3.52
C ARG A 5 24.10 -21.78 2.83
N LEU A 6 23.18 -22.42 3.57
CA LEU A 6 22.28 -23.43 3.02
C LEU A 6 20.79 -23.03 2.99
N VAL A 7 20.44 -21.81 3.35
CA VAL A 7 19.10 -21.28 3.01
C VAL A 7 19.24 -20.64 1.64
N SER A 8 19.06 -21.43 0.58
CA SER A 8 18.74 -20.86 -0.72
C SER A 8 17.42 -20.08 -0.50
N HIS A 9 17.48 -18.75 -0.52
CA HIS A 9 16.29 -17.93 -0.49
C HIS A 9 15.51 -18.25 -1.77
N SER A 10 14.54 -19.15 -1.68
CA SER A 10 13.60 -19.35 -2.77
C SER A 10 12.83 -18.04 -2.91
N ARG A 11 12.88 -17.43 -4.09
CA ARG A 11 12.13 -16.20 -4.41
C ARG A 11 10.65 -16.42 -4.09
N ILE A 12 9.99 -15.40 -3.60
CA ILE A 12 8.54 -15.38 -3.41
C ILE A 12 7.89 -15.31 -4.80
N ARG A 13 7.23 -16.39 -5.21
CA ARG A 13 6.58 -16.48 -6.52
C ARG A 13 5.20 -15.84 -6.48
N VAL A 14 4.94 -14.91 -7.37
CA VAL A 14 3.71 -14.12 -7.33
C VAL A 14 3.01 -14.03 -8.67
N ALA A 15 1.68 -13.89 -8.63
CA ALA A 15 0.86 -13.48 -9.74
C ALA A 15 0.36 -12.04 -9.50
N ILE A 16 0.24 -11.25 -10.58
CA ILE A 16 -0.33 -9.91 -10.55
C ILE A 16 -1.65 -9.93 -11.31
N LEU A 17 -2.71 -9.47 -10.68
CA LEU A 17 -4.04 -9.34 -11.25
C LEU A 17 -4.35 -7.85 -11.46
N GLY A 18 -4.45 -7.44 -12.73
CA GLY A 18 -4.66 -6.05 -13.13
C GLY A 18 -3.51 -5.47 -13.95
N THR A 19 -3.85 -4.88 -15.10
CA THR A 19 -2.91 -4.28 -16.08
C THR A 19 -3.10 -2.76 -16.21
N GLY A 20 -3.60 -2.13 -15.13
CA GLY A 20 -3.66 -0.67 -14.98
C GLY A 20 -2.34 -0.08 -14.49
N ASN A 21 -2.31 1.24 -14.24
CA ASN A 21 -1.09 1.93 -13.81
C ASN A 21 -0.44 1.29 -12.58
N ILE A 22 -1.23 0.92 -11.57
CA ILE A 22 -0.73 0.29 -10.33
C ILE A 22 -0.11 -1.08 -10.61
N GLY A 23 -0.84 -1.96 -11.34
CA GLY A 23 -0.35 -3.31 -11.61
C GLY A 23 0.90 -3.34 -12.49
N ILE A 24 1.00 -2.42 -13.47
CA ILE A 24 2.20 -2.32 -14.31
C ILE A 24 3.40 -1.77 -13.52
N ASP A 25 3.21 -0.72 -12.74
CA ASP A 25 4.27 -0.18 -11.89
C ASP A 25 4.76 -1.22 -10.87
N LEU A 26 3.84 -1.96 -10.24
CA LEU A 26 4.17 -3.07 -9.36
C LEU A 26 4.97 -4.16 -10.07
N CYS A 27 4.54 -4.55 -11.29
CA CYS A 27 5.23 -5.54 -12.08
C CYS A 27 6.66 -5.11 -12.43
N GLU A 28 6.84 -3.88 -12.92
CA GLU A 28 8.16 -3.33 -13.24
C GLU A 28 9.10 -3.31 -12.01
N ARG A 29 8.55 -3.00 -10.84
CA ARG A 29 9.27 -3.04 -9.57
C ARG A 29 9.70 -4.46 -9.19
N LEU A 30 8.78 -5.41 -9.23
CA LEU A 30 9.05 -6.80 -8.83
C LEU A 30 10.01 -7.53 -9.79
N LEU A 31 10.03 -7.14 -11.07
CA LEU A 31 10.96 -7.71 -12.06
C LEU A 31 12.43 -7.37 -11.80
N VAL A 32 12.72 -6.34 -11.01
CA VAL A 32 14.09 -5.94 -10.63
C VAL A 32 14.40 -6.22 -9.15
N ASP A 33 13.48 -6.85 -8.44
CA ASP A 33 13.60 -7.20 -7.03
C ASP A 33 14.05 -8.66 -6.89
N ASP A 34 15.19 -8.89 -6.24
CA ASP A 34 15.79 -10.22 -6.13
C ASP A 34 15.01 -11.19 -5.24
N ASP A 35 14.14 -10.69 -4.36
CA ASP A 35 13.33 -11.50 -3.46
C ASP A 35 12.10 -12.10 -4.15
N PHE A 36 11.74 -11.59 -5.35
CA PHE A 36 10.50 -11.97 -6.02
C PHE A 36 10.72 -12.61 -7.40
N GLU A 37 9.76 -13.44 -7.77
CA GLU A 37 9.60 -13.97 -9.12
C GLU A 37 8.16 -13.73 -9.59
N VAL A 38 7.97 -12.91 -10.62
CA VAL A 38 6.67 -12.68 -11.24
C VAL A 38 6.37 -13.83 -12.20
N VAL A 39 5.54 -14.76 -11.78
CA VAL A 39 5.18 -15.95 -12.55
C VAL A 39 4.08 -15.65 -13.57
N ALA A 40 3.09 -14.85 -13.17
CA ALA A 40 1.92 -14.58 -14.01
C ALA A 40 1.45 -13.12 -13.94
N LEU A 41 0.95 -12.62 -15.06
CA LEU A 41 0.24 -11.34 -15.16
C LEU A 41 -1.12 -11.57 -15.80
N ALA A 42 -2.19 -11.18 -15.11
CA ALA A 42 -3.56 -11.34 -15.55
C ALA A 42 -4.22 -10.00 -15.87
N GLY A 43 -4.69 -9.86 -17.10
CA GLY A 43 -5.53 -8.75 -17.57
C GLY A 43 -6.91 -9.23 -18.01
N ARG A 44 -7.77 -8.30 -18.42
CA ARG A 44 -9.09 -8.63 -18.98
C ARG A 44 -9.14 -8.55 -20.51
N ARG A 45 -8.20 -7.87 -21.12
CA ARG A 45 -8.18 -7.62 -22.57
C ARG A 45 -6.78 -7.86 -23.13
N PRO A 46 -6.66 -8.59 -24.24
CA PRO A 46 -5.39 -8.87 -24.87
C PRO A 46 -4.71 -7.61 -25.46
N ASP A 47 -5.51 -6.59 -25.82
CA ASP A 47 -5.06 -5.31 -26.36
C ASP A 47 -4.70 -4.27 -25.29
N SER A 48 -4.68 -4.65 -24.01
CA SER A 48 -4.28 -3.74 -22.94
C SER A 48 -2.84 -3.26 -23.14
N PRO A 49 -2.57 -1.94 -23.21
CA PRO A 49 -1.21 -1.42 -23.39
C PRO A 49 -0.24 -1.89 -22.30
N GLY A 50 -0.74 -2.04 -21.07
CA GLY A 50 0.07 -2.56 -19.97
C GLY A 50 0.48 -4.01 -20.17
N LEU A 51 -0.42 -4.85 -20.68
CA LEU A 51 -0.13 -6.26 -20.94
C LEU A 51 0.86 -6.38 -22.12
N GLN A 52 0.66 -5.61 -23.20
CA GLN A 52 1.57 -5.60 -24.35
C GLN A 52 3.01 -5.20 -23.99
N ARG A 53 3.16 -4.32 -23.01
CA ARG A 53 4.47 -3.89 -22.51
C ARG A 53 5.27 -5.03 -21.85
N LEU A 54 4.60 -6.00 -21.27
CA LEU A 54 5.19 -7.02 -20.39
C LEU A 54 5.12 -8.45 -20.95
N VAL A 55 4.51 -8.64 -22.13
CA VAL A 55 4.21 -9.96 -22.70
C VAL A 55 5.46 -10.83 -22.87
N ASP A 56 6.60 -10.27 -23.23
CA ASP A 56 7.85 -11.01 -23.45
C ASP A 56 8.69 -11.16 -22.17
N ARG A 57 8.22 -10.64 -21.03
CA ARG A 57 8.98 -10.57 -19.77
C ARG A 57 8.39 -11.43 -18.66
N ILE A 58 7.17 -11.92 -18.83
CA ILE A 58 6.44 -12.70 -17.83
C ILE A 58 6.13 -14.09 -18.40
N PRO A 59 6.42 -15.19 -17.70
CA PRO A 59 6.19 -16.54 -18.21
C PRO A 59 4.75 -16.86 -18.57
N VAL A 60 3.78 -16.39 -17.77
CA VAL A 60 2.35 -16.65 -17.95
C VAL A 60 1.59 -15.35 -18.11
N ILE A 61 0.97 -15.16 -19.27
CA ILE A 61 0.09 -14.02 -19.56
C ILE A 61 -1.34 -14.56 -19.82
N VAL A 62 -2.31 -14.04 -19.08
CA VAL A 62 -3.72 -14.40 -19.26
C VAL A 62 -4.60 -13.15 -19.45
N THR A 63 -5.71 -13.31 -20.18
CA THR A 63 -6.56 -12.19 -20.62
C THR A 63 -8.00 -12.23 -20.10
N ASN A 64 -8.33 -13.25 -19.32
CA ASN A 64 -9.66 -13.44 -18.73
C ASN A 64 -9.64 -13.29 -17.19
N GLY A 65 -8.76 -12.44 -16.67
CA GLY A 65 -8.67 -12.10 -15.25
C GLY A 65 -8.33 -13.30 -14.37
N ILE A 66 -8.92 -13.34 -13.16
CA ILE A 66 -8.63 -14.39 -12.17
C ILE A 66 -8.93 -15.81 -12.70
N THR A 67 -9.95 -15.97 -13.53
CA THR A 67 -10.31 -17.29 -14.09
C THR A 67 -9.22 -17.84 -15.00
N GLY A 68 -8.45 -16.98 -15.66
CA GLY A 68 -7.29 -17.37 -16.43
C GLY A 68 -6.11 -17.84 -15.60
N LEU A 69 -6.04 -17.45 -14.34
CA LEU A 69 -5.00 -17.92 -13.41
C LEU A 69 -5.28 -19.31 -12.84
N LEU A 70 -6.52 -19.81 -12.90
CA LEU A 70 -6.90 -21.09 -12.29
C LEU A 70 -5.97 -22.27 -12.63
N PRO A 71 -5.53 -22.48 -13.88
CA PRO A 71 -4.60 -23.55 -14.20
C PRO A 71 -3.19 -23.36 -13.65
N HIS A 72 -2.88 -22.18 -13.11
CA HIS A 72 -1.53 -21.76 -12.73
C HIS A 72 -1.34 -21.56 -11.23
N PHE A 73 -2.38 -21.77 -10.39
CA PHE A 73 -2.30 -21.50 -8.94
C PHE A 73 -1.21 -22.30 -8.21
N ASP A 74 -0.78 -23.44 -8.74
CA ASP A 74 0.32 -24.23 -8.15
C ASP A 74 1.70 -23.61 -8.36
N PHE A 75 1.85 -22.65 -9.28
CA PHE A 75 3.14 -22.07 -9.63
C PHE A 75 3.51 -20.82 -8.84
N PHE A 76 2.60 -20.23 -8.05
CA PHE A 76 2.88 -19.04 -7.25
C PHE A 76 2.38 -19.18 -5.81
N ASP A 77 2.91 -18.37 -4.92
CA ASP A 77 2.66 -18.40 -3.49
C ASP A 77 1.53 -17.44 -3.10
N GLY A 78 1.31 -16.40 -3.87
CA GLY A 78 0.27 -15.40 -3.65
C GLY A 78 -0.04 -14.50 -4.83
N VAL A 79 -1.06 -13.66 -4.65
CA VAL A 79 -1.62 -12.79 -5.69
C VAL A 79 -1.61 -11.34 -5.21
N PHE A 80 -1.15 -10.43 -6.06
CA PHE A 80 -1.39 -8.99 -5.91
C PHE A 80 -2.62 -8.61 -6.73
N ASP A 81 -3.64 -8.04 -6.10
CA ASP A 81 -4.84 -7.56 -6.78
C ASP A 81 -4.83 -6.05 -6.97
N ALA A 82 -4.56 -5.62 -8.20
CA ALA A 82 -4.55 -4.22 -8.63
C ALA A 82 -5.71 -3.91 -9.61
N THR A 83 -6.88 -4.52 -9.38
CA THR A 83 -8.05 -4.38 -10.27
C THR A 83 -9.03 -3.32 -9.78
N SER A 84 -10.11 -3.72 -9.11
CA SER A 84 -11.15 -2.83 -8.61
C SER A 84 -11.72 -3.36 -7.30
N SER A 85 -12.14 -2.45 -6.41
CA SER A 85 -12.77 -2.80 -5.14
C SER A 85 -14.07 -3.61 -5.30
N PHE A 86 -14.74 -3.51 -6.43
CA PHE A 86 -15.96 -4.27 -6.73
C PHE A 86 -15.66 -5.73 -7.11
N ASP A 87 -14.53 -5.99 -7.77
CA ASP A 87 -14.14 -7.33 -8.23
C ASP A 87 -13.36 -8.10 -7.15
N HIS A 88 -12.69 -7.40 -6.25
CA HIS A 88 -11.81 -7.98 -5.23
C HIS A 88 -12.46 -9.07 -4.36
N PRO A 89 -13.70 -8.96 -3.87
CA PRO A 89 -14.32 -10.01 -3.06
C PRO A 89 -14.33 -11.38 -3.76
N GLY A 90 -14.70 -11.40 -5.05
CA GLY A 90 -14.69 -12.61 -5.86
C GLY A 90 -13.28 -13.14 -6.13
N HIS A 91 -12.31 -12.25 -6.31
CA HIS A 91 -10.91 -12.64 -6.47
C HIS A 91 -10.33 -13.27 -5.20
N TRP A 92 -10.66 -12.69 -4.03
CA TRP A 92 -10.25 -13.24 -2.75
C TRP A 92 -10.87 -14.62 -2.49
N ASP A 93 -12.16 -14.82 -2.75
CA ASP A 93 -12.83 -16.11 -2.55
C ASP A 93 -12.16 -17.22 -3.36
N ILE A 94 -11.79 -16.96 -4.62
CA ILE A 94 -11.06 -17.90 -5.46
C ILE A 94 -9.66 -18.14 -4.89
N THR A 95 -8.91 -17.10 -4.60
CA THR A 95 -7.52 -17.21 -4.15
C THR A 95 -7.42 -17.98 -2.82
N LYS A 96 -8.34 -17.70 -1.89
CA LYS A 96 -8.45 -18.37 -0.60
C LYS A 96 -8.71 -19.87 -0.75
N GLN A 97 -9.59 -20.28 -1.68
CA GLN A 97 -9.89 -21.70 -1.94
C GLN A 97 -8.66 -22.49 -2.40
N HIS A 98 -7.68 -21.82 -3.03
CA HIS A 98 -6.42 -22.42 -3.45
C HIS A 98 -5.31 -22.30 -2.38
N GLY A 99 -5.64 -21.85 -1.15
CA GLY A 99 -4.67 -21.72 -0.05
C GLY A 99 -3.59 -20.65 -0.26
N LYS A 100 -3.84 -19.68 -1.15
CA LYS A 100 -2.87 -18.61 -1.45
C LYS A 100 -3.22 -17.34 -0.70
N TRP A 101 -2.19 -16.54 -0.36
CA TRP A 101 -2.39 -15.20 0.19
C TRP A 101 -2.71 -14.19 -0.92
N MET A 102 -3.29 -13.06 -0.51
CA MET A 102 -3.58 -11.95 -1.41
C MET A 102 -3.16 -10.62 -0.78
N ILE A 103 -2.55 -9.76 -1.60
CA ILE A 103 -2.31 -8.36 -1.28
C ILE A 103 -3.28 -7.54 -2.10
N ASP A 104 -4.19 -6.85 -1.43
CA ASP A 104 -5.21 -6.00 -2.05
C ASP A 104 -4.72 -4.56 -2.18
N LEU A 105 -4.48 -4.11 -3.41
CA LEU A 105 -4.15 -2.72 -3.74
C LEU A 105 -5.40 -1.91 -4.13
N THR A 106 -6.59 -2.49 -3.95
CA THR A 106 -7.85 -1.78 -4.16
C THR A 106 -8.40 -1.27 -2.82
N PRO A 107 -9.22 -0.21 -2.80
CA PRO A 107 -9.86 0.24 -1.57
C PRO A 107 -11.15 -0.57 -1.28
N SER A 108 -11.04 -1.92 -1.21
CA SER A 108 -12.21 -2.80 -1.07
C SER A 108 -12.81 -2.82 0.34
N GLY A 109 -12.03 -2.43 1.35
CA GLY A 109 -12.41 -2.58 2.76
C GLY A 109 -12.40 -4.04 3.26
N ILE A 110 -11.94 -4.99 2.42
CA ILE A 110 -11.86 -6.41 2.76
C ILE A 110 -10.41 -6.78 3.07
N GLY A 111 -10.23 -7.64 4.05
CA GLY A 111 -8.89 -8.05 4.48
C GLY A 111 -8.37 -7.22 5.65
N ARG A 112 -7.23 -7.63 6.16
CA ARG A 112 -6.56 -6.95 7.27
C ARG A 112 -5.88 -5.68 6.76
N PRO A 113 -6.16 -4.51 7.32
CA PRO A 113 -5.43 -3.30 6.95
C PRO A 113 -3.95 -3.47 7.27
N MET A 114 -3.07 -3.02 6.36
CA MET A 114 -1.63 -3.14 6.51
C MET A 114 -0.93 -1.86 6.06
N VAL A 115 -0.21 -1.25 6.98
CA VAL A 115 0.78 -0.20 6.75
C VAL A 115 2.10 -0.73 7.31
N PRO A 116 3.07 -1.14 6.48
CA PRO A 116 4.22 -1.93 6.92
C PRO A 116 5.01 -1.32 8.09
N CYS A 117 5.24 -0.01 8.08
CA CYS A 117 5.95 0.69 9.17
C CYS A 117 5.15 0.75 10.49
N LEU A 118 3.88 0.34 10.51
CA LEU A 118 3.00 0.35 11.69
C LEU A 118 2.59 -1.05 12.17
N VAL A 119 3.08 -2.12 11.53
CA VAL A 119 2.66 -3.50 11.84
C VAL A 119 2.81 -3.88 13.31
N ASP A 120 3.86 -3.41 13.99
CA ASP A 120 4.11 -3.65 15.41
C ASP A 120 3.52 -2.55 16.33
N ARG A 121 2.94 -1.50 15.77
CA ARG A 121 2.48 -0.31 16.49
C ARG A 121 0.96 -0.21 16.58
N VAL A 122 0.24 -0.82 15.63
CA VAL A 122 -1.22 -0.81 15.55
C VAL A 122 -1.74 -2.24 15.60
N ASP A 123 -2.50 -2.58 16.63
CA ASP A 123 -2.91 -3.97 16.91
C ASP A 123 -3.70 -4.62 15.77
N SER A 124 -4.54 -3.85 15.06
CA SER A 124 -5.31 -4.35 13.92
C SER A 124 -4.45 -4.80 12.74
N MET A 125 -3.19 -4.36 12.67
CA MET A 125 -2.24 -4.68 11.60
C MET A 125 -1.34 -5.88 11.92
N ARG A 126 -1.28 -6.31 13.18
CA ARG A 126 -0.43 -7.44 13.58
C ARG A 126 -0.88 -8.73 12.92
N LEU A 127 0.07 -9.45 12.33
CA LEU A 127 -0.19 -10.77 11.76
C LEU A 127 -0.38 -11.80 12.86
N SER A 128 -1.37 -12.67 12.69
CA SER A 128 -1.60 -13.79 13.61
C SER A 128 -0.73 -14.98 13.21
N PRO A 129 0.02 -15.59 14.12
CA PRO A 129 0.80 -16.78 13.81
C PRO A 129 -0.09 -17.92 13.29
N GLY A 130 0.29 -18.53 12.17
CA GLY A 130 -0.33 -19.74 11.64
C GLY A 130 -1.65 -19.53 10.88
N ILE A 131 -2.09 -18.31 10.61
CA ILE A 131 -3.25 -18.06 9.77
C ILE A 131 -2.81 -18.01 8.31
N THR A 132 -3.26 -18.96 7.52
CA THR A 132 -3.16 -18.97 6.07
C THR A 132 -4.46 -19.56 5.49
N PRO A 133 -4.98 -19.00 4.42
CA PRO A 133 -4.50 -17.85 3.65
C PRO A 133 -4.82 -16.50 4.32
N GLU A 134 -3.99 -15.47 4.05
CA GLU A 134 -4.20 -14.09 4.51
C GLU A 134 -4.55 -13.17 3.33
N ASN A 135 -5.48 -12.22 3.56
CA ASN A 135 -5.75 -11.10 2.67
C ASN A 135 -5.32 -9.81 3.38
N LEU A 136 -4.31 -9.11 2.86
CA LEU A 136 -3.83 -7.86 3.39
C LEU A 136 -4.27 -6.69 2.50
N SER A 137 -4.99 -5.75 3.08
CA SER A 137 -5.44 -4.55 2.38
C SER A 137 -4.41 -3.42 2.49
N MET A 138 -4.01 -2.86 1.35
CA MET A 138 -3.18 -1.66 1.28
C MET A 138 -4.00 -0.38 1.50
N ILE A 139 -5.28 -0.48 1.70
CA ILE A 139 -6.24 0.58 2.00
C ILE A 139 -6.34 1.56 0.82
N SER A 140 -5.40 2.51 0.76
CA SER A 140 -5.28 3.53 -0.30
C SER A 140 -3.88 4.16 -0.27
N CYS A 141 -3.47 4.79 -1.37
CA CYS A 141 -2.22 5.55 -1.37
C CYS A 141 -2.24 6.71 -0.33
N GLY A 142 -3.42 7.32 -0.11
CA GLY A 142 -3.62 8.33 0.93
C GLY A 142 -3.49 7.77 2.32
N GLY A 143 -4.05 6.59 2.57
CA GLY A 143 -3.91 5.87 3.82
C GLY A 143 -2.44 5.54 4.11
N GLN A 144 -1.73 4.96 3.13
CA GLN A 144 -0.31 4.65 3.26
C GLN A 144 0.56 5.89 3.54
N SER A 145 0.22 7.05 2.97
CA SER A 145 1.00 8.28 3.18
C SER A 145 0.62 9.06 4.43
N SER A 146 -0.62 8.96 4.92
CA SER A 146 -1.10 9.69 6.10
C SER A 146 -0.85 8.95 7.42
N ALA A 147 -1.02 7.63 7.44
CA ALA A 147 -0.96 6.82 8.65
C ALA A 147 0.37 6.96 9.42
N PRO A 148 1.55 7.01 8.78
CA PRO A 148 2.81 7.26 9.47
C PRO A 148 2.81 8.60 10.21
N MET A 149 2.32 9.67 9.58
CA MET A 149 2.27 11.00 10.19
C MET A 149 1.21 11.09 11.30
N LEU A 150 0.05 10.46 11.11
CA LEU A 150 -0.96 10.35 12.16
C LEU A 150 -0.41 9.61 13.38
N ASN A 151 0.27 8.47 13.20
CA ASN A 151 0.92 7.76 14.30
C ASN A 151 2.00 8.59 14.99
N ALA A 152 2.77 9.39 14.23
CA ALA A 152 3.75 10.29 14.83
C ALA A 152 3.09 11.37 15.70
N ILE A 153 1.99 11.96 15.22
CA ILE A 153 1.24 13.00 15.97
C ILE A 153 0.67 12.43 17.26
N THR A 154 0.13 11.19 17.27
CA THR A 154 -0.45 10.59 18.49
C THR A 154 0.54 10.49 19.65
N ARG A 155 1.85 10.55 19.40
CA ARG A 155 2.88 10.51 20.44
C ARG A 155 3.05 11.82 21.19
N GLY A 156 2.58 12.94 20.64
CA GLY A 156 2.72 14.27 21.23
C GLY A 156 1.39 14.99 21.46
N VAL A 157 0.24 14.28 21.41
CA VAL A 157 -1.06 14.88 21.67
C VAL A 157 -1.86 14.07 22.69
N SER A 158 -2.83 14.72 23.33
CA SER A 158 -3.85 14.04 24.12
C SER A 158 -5.23 14.69 23.90
N GLY A 159 -6.30 13.89 24.08
CA GLY A 159 -7.68 14.36 23.89
C GLY A 159 -7.97 14.70 22.43
N ILE A 160 -7.67 13.77 21.50
CA ILE A 160 -7.96 13.96 20.07
C ILE A 160 -9.48 14.00 19.88
N SER A 161 -9.98 15.07 19.27
CA SER A 161 -11.42 15.28 19.03
C SER A 161 -11.81 15.16 17.55
N GLU A 162 -10.89 15.50 16.63
CA GLU A 162 -11.13 15.43 15.17
C GLU A 162 -9.82 15.18 14.42
N VAL A 163 -9.93 14.40 13.33
CA VAL A 163 -8.84 14.10 12.41
C VAL A 163 -9.29 14.36 10.98
N GLU A 164 -8.47 15.05 10.20
CA GLU A 164 -8.71 15.24 8.78
C GLU A 164 -7.48 14.84 7.96
N VAL A 165 -7.72 14.12 6.86
CA VAL A 165 -6.70 13.71 5.89
C VAL A 165 -7.06 14.31 4.52
N SER A 166 -6.23 15.21 4.02
CA SER A 166 -6.37 15.82 2.70
C SER A 166 -5.26 15.31 1.77
N VAL A 167 -5.65 14.61 0.70
CA VAL A 167 -4.71 13.99 -0.24
C VAL A 167 -4.84 14.66 -1.61
N SER A 168 -3.73 15.14 -2.15
CA SER A 168 -3.64 15.65 -3.52
C SER A 168 -2.71 14.76 -4.34
N VAL A 169 -3.23 14.19 -5.42
CA VAL A 169 -2.47 13.37 -6.38
C VAL A 169 -2.57 13.95 -7.78
N PRO A 170 -1.53 13.81 -8.62
CA PRO A 170 -1.62 14.25 -10.01
C PRO A 170 -2.67 13.44 -10.75
N SER A 171 -3.58 14.13 -11.45
CA SER A 171 -4.67 13.50 -12.20
C SER A 171 -4.17 12.50 -13.25
N LEU A 172 -2.98 12.73 -13.82
CA LEU A 172 -2.35 11.86 -14.82
C LEU A 172 -1.95 10.48 -14.28
N SER A 173 -1.69 10.35 -12.98
CA SER A 173 -1.33 9.05 -12.37
C SER A 173 -2.53 8.18 -12.04
N VAL A 174 -3.75 8.76 -12.02
CA VAL A 174 -4.97 8.09 -11.57
C VAL A 174 -5.71 7.45 -12.74
N GLY A 175 -5.67 6.12 -12.80
CA GLY A 175 -6.33 5.34 -13.83
C GLY A 175 -7.86 5.25 -13.69
N PRO A 176 -8.55 4.68 -14.70
CA PRO A 176 -10.02 4.60 -14.71
C PRO A 176 -10.61 3.81 -13.54
N ALA A 177 -9.94 2.75 -13.08
CA ALA A 177 -10.42 1.96 -11.93
C ALA A 177 -10.39 2.79 -10.64
N SER A 178 -9.27 3.48 -10.36
CA SER A 178 -9.15 4.34 -9.18
C SER A 178 -10.18 5.49 -9.19
N ARG A 179 -10.49 6.03 -10.36
CA ARG A 179 -11.53 7.10 -10.50
C ARG A 179 -12.94 6.60 -10.17
N ARG A 180 -13.24 5.33 -10.45
CA ARG A 180 -14.53 4.72 -10.08
C ARG A 180 -14.64 4.35 -8.63
N ASN A 181 -13.51 4.19 -7.94
CA ASN A 181 -13.42 3.74 -6.55
C ASN A 181 -13.21 4.90 -5.55
N VAL A 182 -13.51 6.16 -5.94
CA VAL A 182 -13.21 7.34 -5.10
C VAL A 182 -13.95 7.29 -3.75
N ASP A 183 -15.20 6.86 -3.73
CA ASP A 183 -15.97 6.76 -2.48
C ASP A 183 -15.35 5.72 -1.53
N HIS A 184 -15.05 4.53 -2.02
CA HIS A 184 -14.35 3.49 -1.24
C HIS A 184 -12.95 3.95 -0.80
N TYR A 185 -12.25 4.73 -1.61
CA TYR A 185 -10.96 5.32 -1.25
C TYR A 185 -11.10 6.25 -0.05
N VAL A 186 -12.11 7.13 -0.05
CA VAL A 186 -12.36 8.08 1.04
C VAL A 186 -12.73 7.33 2.31
N GLU A 187 -13.68 6.41 2.23
CA GLU A 187 -14.13 5.58 3.35
C GLU A 187 -12.97 4.79 3.99
N ALA A 188 -12.21 4.04 3.20
CA ALA A 188 -11.08 3.25 3.69
C ALA A 188 -9.99 4.14 4.33
N THR A 189 -9.74 5.34 3.77
CA THR A 189 -8.77 6.28 4.34
C THR A 189 -9.26 6.85 5.69
N GLN A 190 -10.55 7.16 5.82
CA GLN A 190 -11.16 7.62 7.07
C GLN A 190 -11.09 6.55 8.16
N GLU A 191 -11.47 5.32 7.83
CA GLU A 191 -11.41 4.18 8.75
C GLU A 191 -10.00 3.94 9.27
N LEU A 192 -9.01 3.98 8.37
CA LEU A 192 -7.61 3.85 8.77
C LEU A 192 -7.17 4.98 9.70
N ALA A 193 -7.52 6.23 9.38
CA ALA A 193 -7.19 7.38 10.22
C ALA A 193 -7.79 7.24 11.63
N ALA A 194 -9.06 6.79 11.73
CA ALA A 194 -9.71 6.49 13.00
C ALA A 194 -9.00 5.37 13.77
N GLN A 195 -8.61 4.29 13.11
CA GLN A 195 -7.89 3.17 13.73
C GLN A 195 -6.51 3.58 14.27
N VAL A 196 -5.76 4.37 13.51
CA VAL A 196 -4.41 4.80 13.89
C VAL A 196 -4.43 5.79 15.04
N THR A 197 -5.41 6.69 15.08
CA THR A 197 -5.50 7.75 16.10
C THR A 197 -6.38 7.42 17.30
N GLY A 198 -7.23 6.39 17.18
CA GLY A 198 -8.26 6.08 18.16
C GLY A 198 -9.42 7.07 18.16
N CYS A 199 -9.47 8.01 17.21
CA CYS A 199 -10.52 9.02 17.10
C CYS A 199 -11.57 8.63 16.05
N PRO A 200 -12.84 8.39 16.42
CA PRO A 200 -13.87 7.99 15.47
C PRO A 200 -14.31 9.15 14.54
N ASN A 201 -14.05 10.40 14.93
CA ASN A 201 -14.37 11.57 14.09
C ASN A 201 -13.23 11.86 13.11
N ALA A 202 -13.08 10.97 12.12
CA ALA A 202 -12.08 11.09 11.07
C ALA A 202 -12.74 11.40 9.73
N LYS A 203 -12.12 12.29 8.95
CA LYS A 203 -12.54 12.66 7.61
C LYS A 203 -11.39 12.53 6.63
N ALA A 204 -11.68 12.18 5.39
CA ALA A 204 -10.71 12.20 4.32
C ALA A 204 -11.26 12.87 3.07
N MET A 205 -10.38 13.49 2.29
CA MET A 205 -10.69 13.98 0.96
C MET A 205 -9.59 13.65 -0.04
N LEU A 206 -9.98 13.44 -1.28
CA LEU A 206 -9.06 13.20 -2.40
C LEU A 206 -9.21 14.31 -3.46
N VAL A 207 -8.11 14.96 -3.77
CA VAL A 207 -8.01 15.95 -4.84
C VAL A 207 -7.23 15.35 -6.01
N LEU A 208 -7.89 15.18 -7.16
CA LEU A 208 -7.25 14.82 -8.42
C LEU A 208 -6.73 16.10 -9.06
N ASN A 209 -5.46 16.41 -8.88
CA ASN A 209 -4.85 17.66 -9.29
C ASN A 209 -4.55 17.68 -10.80
N PRO A 210 -5.18 18.58 -11.59
CA PRO A 210 -5.01 18.64 -13.03
C PRO A 210 -3.83 19.52 -13.50
N ALA A 211 -2.97 19.98 -12.59
CA ALA A 211 -1.87 20.89 -12.93
C ALA A 211 -0.96 20.31 -14.02
N ASP A 212 -0.51 21.17 -14.92
CA ASP A 212 0.52 20.89 -15.93
C ASP A 212 1.64 21.96 -15.82
N PRO A 213 2.90 21.58 -15.52
CA PRO A 213 3.36 20.20 -15.26
C PRO A 213 2.76 19.58 -14.01
N PRO A 214 2.69 18.23 -13.95
CA PRO A 214 2.09 17.53 -12.83
C PRO A 214 2.82 17.81 -11.52
N VAL A 215 2.07 18.02 -10.44
CA VAL A 215 2.62 18.19 -9.09
C VAL A 215 2.79 16.85 -8.38
N MET A 216 3.80 16.76 -7.50
CA MET A 216 4.01 15.55 -6.69
C MET A 216 2.83 15.32 -5.75
N MET A 217 2.60 14.04 -5.38
CA MET A 217 1.63 13.69 -4.35
C MET A 217 1.95 14.41 -3.05
N ARG A 218 0.91 14.97 -2.41
CA ARG A 218 0.97 15.57 -1.07
C ARG A 218 -0.18 15.06 -0.22
N THR A 219 0.11 14.82 1.04
CA THR A 219 -0.89 14.44 2.03
C THR A 219 -0.74 15.32 3.25
N THR A 220 -1.77 16.10 3.55
CA THR A 220 -1.84 16.94 4.75
C THR A 220 -2.76 16.27 5.76
N VAL A 221 -2.29 16.13 6.98
CA VAL A 221 -3.10 15.68 8.11
C VAL A 221 -3.31 16.84 9.07
N PHE A 222 -4.52 16.91 9.63
CA PHE A 222 -4.91 17.85 10.67
C PHE A 222 -5.43 17.05 11.84
N VAL A 223 -4.98 17.37 13.05
CA VAL A 223 -5.44 16.71 14.28
C VAL A 223 -5.79 17.79 15.28
N GLU A 224 -7.05 17.81 15.70
CA GLU A 224 -7.54 18.67 16.79
C GLU A 224 -7.45 17.90 18.12
N ALA A 225 -6.80 18.52 19.12
CA ALA A 225 -6.50 17.89 20.39
C ALA A 225 -6.48 18.88 21.55
N GLU A 226 -6.75 18.40 22.76
CA GLU A 226 -6.74 19.22 23.99
C GLU A 226 -5.36 19.70 24.36
N SER A 227 -4.32 18.87 24.17
CA SER A 227 -2.94 19.25 24.41
C SER A 227 -2.03 18.82 23.27
N ILE A 228 -1.01 19.63 22.97
CA ILE A 228 -0.07 19.41 21.86
C ILE A 228 1.35 19.70 22.35
N ASP A 229 2.21 18.69 22.30
CA ASP A 229 3.66 18.80 22.43
C ASP A 229 4.27 18.77 21.01
N LEU A 230 4.49 19.94 20.44
CA LEU A 230 4.97 20.08 19.07
C LEU A 230 6.39 19.54 18.88
N ASP A 231 7.25 19.61 19.90
CA ASP A 231 8.62 19.13 19.79
C ASP A 231 8.67 17.59 19.82
N ALA A 232 7.85 16.96 20.65
CA ALA A 232 7.66 15.50 20.63
C ALA A 232 7.13 15.03 19.25
N ILE A 233 6.17 15.76 18.65
CA ILE A 233 5.65 15.45 17.32
C ILE A 233 6.73 15.56 16.25
N ARG A 234 7.56 16.60 16.27
CA ARG A 234 8.65 16.77 15.30
C ARG A 234 9.65 15.62 15.34
N ILE A 235 10.04 15.20 16.54
CA ILE A 235 10.93 14.05 16.74
C ILE A 235 10.27 12.79 16.18
N ALA A 236 9.03 12.54 16.53
CA ALA A 236 8.29 11.35 16.09
C ALA A 236 8.07 11.35 14.55
N CYS A 237 7.82 12.50 13.93
CA CYS A 237 7.73 12.63 12.47
C CYS A 237 9.06 12.29 11.79
N ALA A 238 10.18 12.78 12.30
CA ALA A 238 11.50 12.48 11.75
C ALA A 238 11.82 10.98 11.82
N GLU A 239 11.54 10.32 12.96
CA GLU A 239 11.69 8.88 13.11
C GLU A 239 10.83 8.11 12.12
N MET A 240 9.56 8.50 11.96
CA MET A 240 8.62 7.82 11.08
C MET A 240 8.98 8.00 9.60
N ILE A 241 9.47 9.19 9.22
CA ILE A 241 9.98 9.43 7.86
C ILE A 241 11.14 8.47 7.57
N ALA A 242 12.13 8.40 8.47
CA ALA A 242 13.27 7.51 8.30
C ALA A 242 12.84 6.03 8.18
N GLU A 243 11.78 5.63 8.87
CA GLU A 243 11.22 4.27 8.77
C GLU A 243 10.56 4.03 7.39
N VAL A 244 9.71 4.94 6.94
CA VAL A 244 9.05 4.84 5.63
C VAL A 244 10.05 4.90 4.48
N GLN A 245 11.10 5.71 4.59
CA GLN A 245 12.13 5.85 3.56
C GLN A 245 12.93 4.58 3.29
N LYS A 246 12.89 3.59 4.17
CA LYS A 246 13.49 2.26 3.90
C LYS A 246 12.87 1.58 2.68
N SER A 247 11.57 1.78 2.45
CA SER A 247 10.83 1.20 1.32
C SER A 247 10.37 2.24 0.29
N VAL A 248 10.23 3.51 0.70
CA VAL A 248 9.80 4.64 -0.13
C VAL A 248 10.80 5.79 0.01
N PRO A 249 11.96 5.74 -0.64
CA PRO A 249 13.01 6.77 -0.47
C PRO A 249 12.55 8.20 -0.78
N GLY A 250 11.52 8.35 -1.62
CA GLY A 250 10.94 9.65 -1.99
C GLY A 250 9.88 10.19 -1.02
N TYR A 251 9.62 9.52 0.12
CA TYR A 251 8.72 10.02 1.17
C TYR A 251 9.43 11.05 2.04
N ASP A 252 8.85 12.24 2.19
CA ASP A 252 9.47 13.36 2.92
C ASP A 252 8.41 14.34 3.41
N LEU A 253 8.79 15.33 4.25
CA LEU A 253 7.92 16.44 4.61
C LEU A 253 7.94 17.53 3.52
N ALA A 254 6.75 17.98 3.14
CA ALA A 254 6.58 19.22 2.38
C ALA A 254 6.37 20.41 3.32
N VAL A 255 5.77 20.18 4.50
CA VAL A 255 5.60 21.17 5.57
C VAL A 255 5.82 20.49 6.91
N GLU A 256 6.73 21.03 7.69
CA GLU A 256 7.02 20.59 9.05
C GLU A 256 5.78 20.67 9.96
N PRO A 257 5.72 19.86 11.04
CA PRO A 257 4.65 19.96 12.03
C PRO A 257 4.56 21.37 12.61
N TYR A 258 3.37 21.95 12.57
CA TYR A 258 3.08 23.27 13.12
C TYR A 258 1.64 23.35 13.65
N CYS A 259 1.36 24.35 14.47
CA CYS A 259 0.02 24.63 14.97
C CYS A 259 -0.59 25.81 14.20
N PRO A 260 -1.54 25.60 13.27
CA PRO A 260 -2.23 26.70 12.57
C PRO A 260 -3.02 27.59 13.51
N ARG A 261 -3.55 27.01 14.58
CA ARG A 261 -4.26 27.67 15.71
C ARG A 261 -4.08 26.85 16.98
N ALA A 262 -4.47 27.42 18.11
CA ALA A 262 -4.50 26.67 19.36
C ALA A 262 -5.39 25.42 19.25
N GLY A 263 -4.90 24.27 19.77
CA GLY A 263 -5.62 23.01 19.74
C GLY A 263 -5.59 22.28 18.40
N LEU A 264 -4.90 22.78 17.37
CA LEU A 264 -4.81 22.14 16.06
C LEU A 264 -3.36 21.99 15.66
N VAL A 265 -2.94 20.75 15.31
CA VAL A 265 -1.65 20.48 14.69
C VAL A 265 -1.84 20.01 13.24
N SER A 266 -0.92 20.41 12.37
CA SER A 266 -0.90 20.00 10.96
C SER A 266 0.51 19.62 10.51
N VAL A 267 0.60 18.65 9.62
CA VAL A 267 1.82 18.27 8.92
C VAL A 267 1.49 17.86 7.49
N THR A 268 2.39 18.16 6.55
CA THR A 268 2.22 17.76 5.15
C THR A 268 3.40 16.92 4.70
N SER A 269 3.13 15.66 4.34
CA SER A 269 4.08 14.81 3.63
C SER A 269 3.97 14.99 2.11
N ARG A 270 5.04 14.61 1.40
CA ARG A 270 5.06 14.46 -0.05
C ARG A 270 5.67 13.12 -0.42
N VAL A 271 5.33 12.62 -1.60
CA VAL A 271 5.93 11.41 -2.16
C VAL A 271 6.44 11.70 -3.57
N ILE A 272 7.73 11.50 -3.75
CA ILE A 272 8.39 11.52 -5.07
C ILE A 272 8.52 10.07 -5.50
N GLY A 273 7.89 9.70 -6.61
CA GLY A 273 7.91 8.33 -7.11
C GLY A 273 9.27 7.90 -7.63
N ALA A 274 9.59 6.62 -7.50
CA ALA A 274 10.84 6.03 -7.99
C ALA A 274 10.91 5.92 -9.52
N GLY A 275 9.78 6.06 -10.22
CA GLY A 275 9.76 6.12 -11.68
C GLY A 275 9.82 4.76 -12.38
N TYR A 276 9.32 3.69 -11.77
CA TYR A 276 9.31 2.35 -12.38
C TYR A 276 8.47 2.29 -13.67
N TYR A 277 7.30 2.91 -13.65
CA TYR A 277 6.40 2.97 -14.82
C TYR A 277 6.07 4.41 -15.22
N LEU A 278 5.47 5.18 -14.34
CA LEU A 278 5.20 6.59 -14.57
C LEU A 278 6.33 7.46 -13.99
N PRO A 279 6.53 8.69 -14.52
CA PRO A 279 7.55 9.60 -14.00
C PRO A 279 7.39 9.91 -12.50
N PRO A 280 8.40 10.53 -11.86
CA PRO A 280 8.42 10.76 -10.40
C PRO A 280 7.23 11.52 -9.79
N TYR A 281 6.41 12.20 -10.59
CA TYR A 281 5.18 12.80 -10.08
C TYR A 281 4.18 11.76 -9.53
N ALA A 282 4.25 10.52 -10.00
CA ALA A 282 3.32 9.45 -9.61
C ALA A 282 3.67 8.80 -8.25
N GLY A 283 3.96 9.59 -7.23
CA GLY A 283 4.26 9.13 -5.88
C GLY A 283 3.16 8.29 -5.24
N ASN A 284 1.90 8.47 -5.68
CA ASN A 284 0.78 7.64 -5.24
C ASN A 284 0.91 6.17 -5.69
N LEU A 285 1.51 5.89 -6.86
CA LEU A 285 1.83 4.53 -7.27
C LEU A 285 2.98 3.97 -6.44
N ASP A 286 4.00 4.78 -6.22
CA ASP A 286 5.19 4.37 -5.50
C ASP A 286 4.88 3.93 -4.07
N ILE A 287 4.14 4.75 -3.32
CA ILE A 287 3.87 4.45 -1.91
C ILE A 287 2.98 3.22 -1.73
N ILE A 288 1.94 3.03 -2.56
CA ILE A 288 1.05 1.87 -2.41
C ILE A 288 1.73 0.58 -2.88
N ASN A 289 2.52 0.63 -3.96
CA ASN A 289 3.24 -0.52 -4.46
C ASN A 289 4.41 -0.92 -3.54
N SER A 290 5.13 0.05 -2.97
CA SER A 290 6.14 -0.23 -1.95
C SER A 290 5.54 -0.90 -0.72
N ALA A 291 4.39 -0.40 -0.24
CA ALA A 291 3.68 -1.02 0.87
C ALA A 291 3.25 -2.46 0.55
N ALA A 292 2.76 -2.71 -0.67
CA ALA A 292 2.36 -4.04 -1.11
C ALA A 292 3.55 -5.02 -1.14
N VAL A 293 4.69 -4.60 -1.70
CA VAL A 293 5.91 -5.42 -1.77
C VAL A 293 6.43 -5.74 -0.36
N GLU A 294 6.50 -4.74 0.52
CA GLU A 294 6.96 -4.94 1.90
C GLU A 294 6.01 -5.84 2.70
N SER A 295 4.69 -5.70 2.51
CA SER A 295 3.70 -6.59 3.12
C SER A 295 3.87 -8.04 2.65
N ALA A 296 4.18 -8.27 1.39
CA ALA A 296 4.46 -9.61 0.86
C ALA A 296 5.76 -10.20 1.45
N ARG A 297 6.81 -9.39 1.67
CA ARG A 297 8.02 -9.82 2.39
C ARG A 297 7.71 -10.24 3.83
N ILE A 298 6.93 -9.43 4.55
CA ILE A 298 6.50 -9.74 5.92
C ILE A 298 5.75 -11.08 5.94
N LEU A 299 4.82 -11.34 5.01
CA LEU A 299 4.12 -12.61 4.89
C LEU A 299 5.07 -13.78 4.56
N GLY A 300 6.01 -13.58 3.63
CA GLY A 300 6.99 -14.59 3.25
C GLY A 300 7.87 -15.01 4.44
N HIS A 301 8.37 -14.06 5.21
CA HIS A 301 9.13 -14.34 6.43
C HIS A 301 8.30 -15.06 7.50
N HIS A 302 7.06 -14.67 7.71
CA HIS A 302 6.15 -15.34 8.66
C HIS A 302 5.92 -16.81 8.31
N ARG A 303 5.76 -17.15 7.03
CA ARG A 303 5.57 -18.54 6.57
C ARG A 303 6.81 -19.40 6.79
N LEU A 304 7.97 -18.88 6.42
CA LEU A 304 9.24 -19.61 6.62
C LEU A 304 9.49 -19.93 8.11
N HIS A 305 9.16 -19.02 9.02
CA HIS A 305 9.28 -19.25 10.46
C HIS A 305 8.22 -20.22 11.01
N ALA A 306 7.04 -20.32 10.40
CA ALA A 306 6.01 -21.28 10.81
C ALA A 306 6.39 -22.71 10.38
N GLU A 307 6.91 -22.90 9.17
CA GLU A 307 7.35 -24.21 8.64
C GLU A 307 8.57 -24.79 9.40
N VAL A 308 9.44 -23.96 9.95
CA VAL A 308 10.61 -24.38 10.74
C VAL A 308 10.21 -24.85 12.17
N ARG A 309 9.00 -24.52 12.64
CA ARG A 309 8.51 -24.86 13.98
C ARG A 309 7.58 -26.08 14.01
N THR A 310 7.21 -26.61 12.86
CA THR A 310 6.45 -27.86 12.68
C THR A 310 7.37 -29.01 12.30
#